data_f5863b2d224308d5f3ceac9ef7f541e9
#
_entry.id   f5863b2d224308d5f3ceac9ef7f541e9
#
_cell.length_a   1.000
_cell.length_b   1.000
_cell.length_c   1.000
_cell.angle_alpha   90.00
_cell.angle_beta   90.00
_cell.angle_gamma   90.00
#
_symmetry.space_group_name_H-M   'P 1'
#
loop_
_entity.id
_entity.type
_entity.pdbx_description
1 polymer ?
#
loop_
_entity_poly.entity_id
_entity_poly.type
_entity_poly.pdbx_seq_one_letter_code
_entity_poly.pdbx_strand_id
1 'polypeptide(L)'
;SHLQYVTVTGELSNFKNHYASGHWYFTLKDEDAAIRCVMFRAMANGVRFDPRDGDTVVLRGRVSLYEKDGQYQFYAEQMFPVGAGALALQFECRRAV
;
A
#
# COMPACT_ATOMS: atom_id res chain seq x y z
N SER A 1 20.20 3.09 -4.48
CA SER A 1 19.66 2.46 -5.64
C SER A 1 19.24 1.01 -5.40
N HIS A 2 19.33 0.54 -4.19
CA HIS A 2 18.86 -0.81 -3.88
C HIS A 2 17.59 -0.76 -3.07
N LEU A 3 16.56 -0.20 -3.68
CA LEU A 3 15.25 -0.21 -3.06
C LEU A 3 14.72 -1.63 -3.12
N GLN A 4 14.45 -2.17 -1.95
CA GLN A 4 13.91 -3.51 -1.89
C GLN A 4 12.41 -3.49 -2.07
N TYR A 5 11.95 -4.44 -2.83
CA TYR A 5 10.53 -4.67 -3.01
C TYR A 5 10.05 -5.47 -1.82
N VAL A 6 9.06 -4.94 -1.12
CA VAL A 6 8.57 -5.59 0.09
C VAL A 6 7.05 -5.67 0.05
N THR A 7 6.53 -6.59 0.83
CA THR A 7 5.09 -6.75 1.01
C THR A 7 4.78 -6.44 2.47
N VAL A 8 3.81 -5.56 2.68
CA VAL A 8 3.38 -5.19 4.03
C VAL A 8 1.87 -5.29 4.13
N THR A 9 1.40 -5.54 5.34
CA THR A 9 -0.03 -5.65 5.62
C THR A 9 -0.36 -4.70 6.76
N GLY A 10 -1.48 -4.02 6.65
CA GLY A 10 -1.91 -3.14 7.70
C GLY A 10 -3.25 -2.52 7.40
N GLU A 11 -3.62 -1.58 8.22
CA GLU A 11 -4.89 -0.90 8.14
C GLU A 11 -4.70 0.48 7.55
N LEU A 12 -5.58 0.86 6.60
CA LEU A 12 -5.54 2.18 5.99
C LEU A 12 -6.04 3.24 6.95
N SER A 13 -5.36 4.37 6.95
CA SER A 13 -5.72 5.52 7.76
C SER A 13 -5.37 6.78 6.99
N ASN A 14 -6.14 7.85 7.18
CA ASN A 14 -5.89 9.15 6.54
C ASN A 14 -5.79 9.02 5.03
N PHE A 15 -6.67 8.21 4.45
CA PHE A 15 -6.64 7.99 3.02
C PHE A 15 -7.14 9.22 2.29
N LYS A 16 -6.37 9.68 1.32
CA LYS A 16 -6.72 10.85 0.51
C LYS A 16 -6.42 10.56 -0.95
N ASN A 17 -7.43 10.73 -1.77
CA ASN A 17 -7.28 10.69 -3.21
C ASN A 17 -7.13 12.14 -3.67
N HIS A 18 -5.95 12.50 -4.11
CA HIS A 18 -5.68 13.86 -4.57
C HIS A 18 -6.14 13.97 -6.01
N TYR A 19 -7.36 14.45 -6.20
CA TYR A 19 -8.00 14.38 -7.51
C TYR A 19 -7.24 15.12 -8.60
N ALA A 20 -6.57 16.20 -8.25
CA ALA A 20 -5.84 16.97 -9.25
C ALA A 20 -4.71 16.15 -9.89
N SER A 21 -4.02 15.34 -9.10
CA SER A 21 -2.91 14.52 -9.61
C SER A 21 -3.31 13.07 -9.83
N GLY A 22 -4.35 12.62 -9.15
CA GLY A 22 -4.73 11.21 -9.14
C GLY A 22 -3.89 10.35 -8.23
N HIS A 23 -2.97 10.95 -7.48
CA HIS A 23 -2.15 10.22 -6.52
C HIS A 23 -2.92 9.96 -5.24
N TRP A 24 -2.63 8.84 -4.60
CA TRP A 24 -3.22 8.50 -3.31
C TRP A 24 -2.18 8.66 -2.21
N TYR A 25 -2.60 9.27 -1.12
CA TYR A 25 -1.77 9.46 0.07
C TYR A 25 -2.49 8.87 1.26
N PHE A 26 -1.79 8.06 2.03
CA PHE A 26 -2.42 7.41 3.18
C PHE A 26 -1.34 6.95 4.15
N THR A 27 -1.79 6.48 5.30
CA THR A 27 -0.93 5.87 6.30
C THR A 27 -1.35 4.41 6.42
N LEU A 28 -0.37 3.53 6.45
CA LEU A 28 -0.60 2.13 6.76
C LEU A 28 -0.13 1.89 8.17
N LYS A 29 -0.99 1.31 9.00
CA LYS A 29 -0.67 1.12 10.40
C LYS A 29 -1.01 -0.28 10.85
N ASP A 30 -0.28 -0.73 11.88
CA ASP A 30 -0.62 -1.94 12.62
C ASP A 30 -0.57 -1.58 14.10
N GLU A 31 -0.48 -2.59 14.98
CA GLU A 31 -0.53 -2.35 16.41
C GLU A 31 0.64 -1.53 16.91
N ASP A 32 1.79 -1.64 16.27
CA ASP A 32 3.01 -1.09 16.82
C ASP A 32 3.59 0.06 16.01
N ALA A 33 3.18 0.21 14.76
CA ALA A 33 3.87 1.14 13.88
C ALA A 33 2.93 1.70 12.84
N ALA A 34 3.36 2.79 12.23
CA ALA A 34 2.65 3.41 11.12
C ALA A 34 3.68 3.91 10.14
N ILE A 35 3.35 3.85 8.85
CA ILE A 35 4.22 4.35 7.81
C ILE A 35 3.39 5.13 6.80
N ARG A 36 3.92 6.25 6.36
CA ARG A 36 3.30 7.03 5.31
C ARG A 36 3.49 6.35 3.97
N CYS A 37 2.43 6.36 3.19
CA CYS A 37 2.43 5.72 1.89
C CYS A 37 1.99 6.70 0.82
N VAL A 38 2.54 6.52 -0.36
CA VAL A 38 2.05 7.21 -1.54
C VAL A 38 1.90 6.18 -2.65
N MET A 39 0.83 6.33 -3.42
CA MET A 39 0.58 5.47 -4.57
C MET A 39 0.33 6.39 -5.75
N PHE A 40 1.26 6.42 -6.69
CA PHE A 40 1.15 7.31 -7.82
C PHE A 40 0.01 6.88 -8.73
N ARG A 41 -0.50 7.82 -9.48
CA ARG A 41 -1.69 7.61 -10.30
C ARG A 41 -1.62 6.36 -11.17
N ALA A 42 -0.48 6.14 -11.81
CA ALA A 42 -0.34 4.99 -12.69
C ALA A 42 -0.55 3.68 -11.93
N MET A 43 -0.12 3.63 -10.68
CA MET A 43 -0.30 2.45 -9.85
C MET A 43 -1.70 2.39 -9.27
N ALA A 44 -2.21 3.54 -8.83
CA ALA A 44 -3.55 3.61 -8.24
C ALA A 44 -4.62 3.16 -9.22
N ASN A 45 -4.42 3.44 -10.50
CA ASN A 45 -5.37 3.02 -11.53
C ASN A 45 -5.51 1.51 -11.64
N GLY A 46 -4.53 0.77 -11.15
CA GLY A 46 -4.57 -0.68 -11.19
C GLY A 46 -5.28 -1.33 -10.01
N VAL A 47 -5.64 -0.52 -9.00
CA VAL A 47 -6.33 -1.07 -7.83
C VAL A 47 -7.78 -1.37 -8.19
N ARG A 48 -8.23 -2.55 -7.81
CA ARG A 48 -9.51 -3.06 -8.28
C ARG A 48 -10.62 -3.01 -7.25
N PHE A 49 -10.46 -2.23 -6.21
CA PHE A 49 -11.50 -2.02 -5.22
C PHE A 49 -11.40 -0.58 -4.75
N ASP A 50 -12.36 -0.17 -3.93
CA ASP A 50 -12.46 1.20 -3.44
C ASP A 50 -11.91 1.26 -2.01
N PRO A 51 -10.64 1.63 -1.83
CA PRO A 51 -10.04 1.60 -0.49
C PRO A 51 -10.63 2.68 0.40
N ARG A 52 -10.78 2.37 1.66
CA ARG A 52 -11.31 3.30 2.66
C ARG A 52 -10.54 3.17 3.95
N ASP A 53 -10.57 4.23 4.75
CA ASP A 53 -10.00 4.18 6.08
C ASP A 53 -10.62 3.03 6.86
N GLY A 54 -9.79 2.30 7.57
CA GLY A 54 -10.21 1.15 8.33
C GLY A 54 -10.09 -0.17 7.60
N ASP A 55 -9.92 -0.12 6.27
CA ASP A 55 -9.71 -1.36 5.52
C ASP A 55 -8.34 -1.95 5.82
N THR A 56 -8.29 -3.26 5.92
CA THR A 56 -7.02 -3.97 6.01
C THR A 56 -6.60 -4.37 4.61
N VAL A 57 -5.38 -4.02 4.26
CA VAL A 57 -4.88 -4.22 2.91
C VAL A 57 -3.48 -4.80 2.93
N VAL A 58 -3.11 -5.43 1.84
CA VAL A 58 -1.75 -5.86 1.56
C VAL A 58 -1.20 -4.92 0.51
N LEU A 59 -0.01 -4.37 0.77
CA LEU A 59 0.67 -3.50 -0.17
C LEU A 59 1.96 -4.14 -0.63
N ARG A 60 2.26 -4.00 -1.90
CA ARG A 60 3.56 -4.32 -2.44
C ARG A 60 4.18 -3.05 -2.98
N GLY A 61 5.47 -2.86 -2.69
CA GLY A 61 6.15 -1.67 -3.15
C GLY A 61 7.52 -1.54 -2.55
N ARG A 62 7.96 -0.32 -2.40
CA ARG A 62 9.34 -0.02 -2.00
C ARG A 62 9.35 0.94 -0.85
N VAL A 63 10.29 0.72 0.06
CA VAL A 63 10.50 1.63 1.19
C VAL A 63 11.66 2.54 0.85
N SER A 64 11.50 3.82 1.14
CA SER A 64 12.54 4.81 0.92
C SER A 64 12.62 5.73 2.12
N LEU A 65 13.82 6.13 2.47
CA LEU A 65 14.03 7.11 3.53
C LEU A 65 13.82 8.50 2.95
N TYR A 66 12.88 9.23 3.53
CA TYR A 66 12.64 10.60 3.12
C TYR A 66 13.60 11.50 3.90
N GLU A 67 14.65 11.95 3.25
CA GLU A 67 15.77 12.57 3.96
C GLU A 67 15.42 13.87 4.66
N LYS A 68 14.48 14.62 4.10
CA LYS A 68 14.09 15.89 4.70
C LYS A 68 13.64 15.74 6.15
N ASP A 69 12.87 14.68 6.42
CA ASP A 69 12.29 14.47 7.74
C ASP A 69 12.94 13.32 8.48
N GLY A 70 13.87 12.63 7.84
CA GLY A 70 14.46 11.44 8.44
C GLY A 70 13.47 10.31 8.63
N GLN A 71 12.37 10.32 7.89
CA GLN A 71 11.33 9.32 8.03
C GLN A 71 11.27 8.42 6.80
N TYR A 72 10.87 7.18 7.03
CA TYR A 72 10.63 6.27 5.92
C TYR A 72 9.30 6.54 5.27
N GLN A 73 9.26 6.32 3.97
CA GLN A 73 8.04 6.44 3.20
C GLN A 73 7.91 5.23 2.30
N PHE A 74 6.69 4.76 2.16
CA PHE A 74 6.41 3.57 1.35
C PHE A 74 5.79 3.99 0.03
N TYR A 75 6.40 3.56 -1.06
CA TYR A 75 5.87 3.80 -2.40
C TYR A 75 5.13 2.54 -2.83
N ALA A 76 3.82 2.57 -2.67
CA ALA A 76 2.98 1.41 -2.97
C ALA A 76 2.81 1.28 -4.48
N GLU A 77 2.97 0.07 -4.98
CA GLU A 77 2.75 -0.21 -6.39
C GLU A 77 1.55 -1.11 -6.62
N GLN A 78 1.19 -1.89 -5.62
CA GLN A 78 0.02 -2.75 -5.68
C GLN A 78 -0.68 -2.73 -4.34
N MET A 79 -2.00 -2.82 -4.37
CA MET A 79 -2.81 -2.86 -3.17
C MET A 79 -3.89 -3.91 -3.35
N PHE A 80 -4.04 -4.78 -2.36
CA PHE A 80 -5.01 -5.85 -2.38
C PHE A 80 -5.81 -5.85 -1.09
N PRO A 81 -7.10 -6.14 -1.15
CA PRO A 81 -7.91 -6.21 0.07
C PRO A 81 -7.62 -7.51 0.81
N VAL A 82 -7.80 -7.45 2.15
CA VAL A 82 -7.74 -8.64 2.99
C VAL A 82 -9.17 -9.14 3.20
N GLY A 83 -9.33 -10.43 3.44
CA GLY A 83 -10.64 -11.06 3.61
C GLY A 83 -10.89 -12.03 2.49
N ALA A 84 -12.08 -11.97 1.89
CA ALA A 84 -12.41 -12.89 0.81
C ALA A 84 -11.43 -12.72 -0.35
N GLY A 85 -11.06 -11.47 -0.66
CA GLY A 85 -10.08 -11.22 -1.69
C GLY A 85 -8.71 -11.77 -1.34
N ALA A 86 -8.35 -11.70 -0.07
CA ALA A 86 -7.07 -12.21 0.38
C ALA A 86 -6.97 -13.70 0.23
N LEU A 87 -8.06 -14.41 0.47
CA LEU A 87 -8.06 -15.85 0.25
C LEU A 87 -7.77 -16.21 -1.18
N ALA A 88 -8.37 -15.49 -2.11
CA ALA A 88 -8.11 -15.71 -3.53
C ALA A 88 -6.65 -15.43 -3.87
N LEU A 89 -6.10 -14.37 -3.32
CA LEU A 89 -4.70 -14.04 -3.56
C LEU A 89 -3.77 -15.12 -3.04
N GLN A 90 -4.04 -15.60 -1.83
CA GLN A 90 -3.22 -16.66 -1.24
C GLN A 90 -3.26 -17.92 -2.11
N PHE A 91 -4.42 -18.24 -2.61
CA PHE A 91 -4.58 -19.41 -3.45
C PHE A 91 -3.76 -19.27 -4.72
N GLU A 92 -3.80 -18.11 -5.34
CA GLU A 92 -3.05 -17.86 -6.57
C GLU A 92 -1.54 -17.90 -6.32
N CYS A 93 -1.12 -17.36 -5.20
CA CYS A 93 0.30 -17.42 -4.85
C CYS A 93 0.80 -18.84 -4.71
N ARG A 94 -0.01 -19.71 -4.15
CA ARG A 94 0.35 -21.12 -4.04
C ARG A 94 0.53 -21.75 -5.40
N ARG A 95 -0.31 -21.37 -6.33
CA ARG A 95 -0.20 -21.90 -7.69
C ARG A 95 1.05 -21.41 -8.40
N ALA A 96 1.44 -20.19 -8.12
CA ALA A 96 2.60 -19.61 -8.74
C ALA A 96 3.89 -20.26 -8.26
N VAL A 97 3.85 -20.86 -7.11
CA VAL A 97 4.99 -21.54 -6.54
C VAL A 97 4.97 -23.01 -6.94
#